data_c7259be9617b213b03ec8219ac1f1401
#
_entry.id   c7259be9617b213b03ec8219ac1f1401
#
_cell.length_a   1.000
_cell.length_b   1.000
_cell.length_c   1.000
_cell.angle_alpha   90.00
_cell.angle_beta   90.00
_cell.angle_gamma   90.00
#
_symmetry.space_group_name_H-M   'P 1'
#
loop_
_entity.id
_entity.type
_entity.pdbx_description
1 polymer ?
#
loop_
_entity_poly.entity_id
_entity_poly.type
_entity_poly.pdbx_seq_one_letter_code
_entity_poly.pdbx_strand_id
1 'polypeptide(L)'
;MTQTDYPAPFWPTRQISEEQAAFIEEAADEKAEAVAAERGQYVKIASVARAMPEHRYSQESITAAFKAYWLAQLRSPERLDQFHSRVGVDHRHLAFPMERYQEFASFGETNAAWLQAAEQLGAQAIDAALDRAGLSRPDLHALFVVSVTGIASPSLDARLINRLRLRPDIKRTPIFGIGCAGGAIGLTRAADYVLAYPHHNAAILAVELCSLTIQPDDLSPANLIAVGLFADGAAAAIVSGAKTGHPSTASRAPVREGPRILGTGSVFYPDSEDIMGWDISEKGMKIVLSPRLPELIRKNLAGDVDAFLARNGLRRSDIGAWVMHPGGPKVLNAIQDTLQLEDGALDRSWDCLKRFGNLSSASVLLVLEEVQMNHAPEPGTYGVLLAMGPGFCAEMILLRW
;
A
#
# COMPACT_ATOMS: atom_id res chain seq x y z
N MET A 1 13.61 -9.12 -38.49
CA MET A 1 12.71 -10.18 -38.00
C MET A 1 11.41 -9.53 -37.67
N THR A 2 10.36 -10.01 -38.22
CA THR A 2 9.07 -9.44 -38.55
C THR A 2 8.19 -9.21 -37.31
N GLN A 3 7.48 -8.06 -37.31
CA GLN A 3 6.32 -7.75 -36.46
C GLN A 3 5.42 -8.98 -36.28
N THR A 4 5.20 -9.38 -35.04
CA THR A 4 4.17 -10.37 -34.72
C THR A 4 2.82 -9.71 -34.75
N ASP A 5 1.98 -10.07 -35.72
CA ASP A 5 0.57 -9.74 -35.80
C ASP A 5 -0.16 -10.31 -34.56
N TYR A 6 -0.53 -9.46 -33.62
CA TYR A 6 -1.54 -9.80 -32.62
C TYR A 6 -2.92 -9.66 -33.27
N PRO A 7 -3.83 -10.64 -33.11
CA PRO A 7 -5.18 -10.50 -33.59
C PRO A 7 -5.89 -9.36 -32.87
N ALA A 8 -6.74 -8.64 -33.60
CA ALA A 8 -7.57 -7.55 -33.05
C ALA A 8 -8.31 -8.01 -31.79
N PRO A 9 -8.52 -7.13 -30.79
CA PRO A 9 -9.16 -7.48 -29.53
C PRO A 9 -10.53 -8.11 -29.76
N PHE A 10 -10.76 -9.24 -29.09
CA PHE A 10 -11.96 -10.07 -29.22
C PHE A 10 -13.27 -9.39 -28.80
N TRP A 11 -13.18 -8.21 -28.15
CA TRP A 11 -14.32 -7.43 -27.73
C TRP A 11 -14.45 -6.18 -28.60
N PRO A 12 -15.62 -5.97 -29.25
CA PRO A 12 -15.86 -4.70 -29.90
C PRO A 12 -15.85 -3.61 -28.83
N THR A 13 -15.03 -2.59 -29.01
CA THR A 13 -15.11 -1.33 -28.27
C THR A 13 -16.49 -0.72 -28.59
N ARG A 14 -17.50 -1.06 -27.79
CA ARG A 14 -18.74 -0.29 -27.77
C ARG A 14 -18.40 1.05 -27.13
N GLN A 15 -18.35 2.08 -27.94
CA GLN A 15 -18.52 3.44 -27.45
C GLN A 15 -19.90 3.48 -26.79
N ILE A 16 -19.93 3.53 -25.47
CA ILE A 16 -21.14 3.80 -24.70
C ILE A 16 -21.51 5.23 -25.06
N SER A 17 -22.76 5.50 -25.51
CA SER A 17 -23.20 6.86 -25.78
C SER A 17 -23.19 7.68 -24.49
N GLU A 18 -22.97 9.00 -24.57
CA GLU A 18 -23.03 9.89 -23.40
C GLU A 18 -24.33 9.73 -22.60
N GLU A 19 -25.47 9.48 -23.27
CA GLU A 19 -26.76 9.18 -22.64
C GLU A 19 -26.74 7.82 -21.87
N GLN A 20 -26.05 6.80 -22.39
CA GLN A 20 -25.92 5.51 -21.70
C GLN A 20 -24.97 5.58 -20.52
N ALA A 21 -23.92 6.40 -20.61
CA ALA A 21 -23.02 6.68 -19.50
C ALA A 21 -23.75 7.44 -18.38
N ALA A 22 -24.51 8.49 -18.72
CA ALA A 22 -25.33 9.26 -17.78
C ALA A 22 -26.40 8.39 -17.09
N PHE A 23 -27.07 7.51 -17.83
CA PHE A 23 -28.09 6.61 -17.27
C PHE A 23 -27.49 5.54 -16.33
N ILE A 24 -26.28 5.07 -16.63
CA ILE A 24 -25.57 4.13 -15.75
C ILE A 24 -25.09 4.85 -14.49
N GLU A 25 -24.63 6.10 -14.61
CA GLU A 25 -24.24 6.94 -13.47
C GLU A 25 -25.44 7.26 -12.56
N GLU A 26 -26.54 7.74 -13.09
CA GLU A 26 -27.73 8.17 -12.33
C GLU A 26 -28.40 6.98 -11.60
N ALA A 27 -28.46 5.81 -12.23
CA ALA A 27 -29.05 4.60 -11.64
C ALA A 27 -28.18 3.92 -10.56
N ALA A 28 -26.86 4.15 -10.58
CA ALA A 28 -25.95 3.60 -9.58
C ALA A 28 -25.92 4.43 -8.28
N ASP A 29 -26.03 5.75 -8.40
CA ASP A 29 -25.83 6.67 -7.28
C ASP A 29 -27.05 6.76 -6.34
N GLU A 30 -28.28 6.87 -6.85
CA GLU A 30 -29.48 6.93 -5.99
C GLU A 30 -29.72 5.66 -5.20
N LYS A 31 -29.37 4.48 -5.74
CA LYS A 31 -29.58 3.22 -5.04
C LYS A 31 -28.50 2.89 -4.01
N ALA A 32 -27.24 3.28 -4.24
CA ALA A 32 -26.15 2.96 -3.33
C ALA A 32 -26.22 3.77 -2.03
N GLU A 33 -26.51 5.08 -2.12
CA GLU A 33 -26.67 5.93 -0.93
C GLU A 33 -27.95 5.62 -0.15
N ALA A 34 -29.08 5.43 -0.83
CA ALA A 34 -30.34 5.08 -0.15
C ALA A 34 -30.26 3.72 0.56
N VAL A 35 -29.61 2.74 -0.05
CA VAL A 35 -29.44 1.38 0.55
C VAL A 35 -28.44 1.39 1.70
N ALA A 36 -27.36 2.18 1.65
CA ALA A 36 -26.40 2.31 2.73
C ALA A 36 -26.98 3.10 3.93
N ALA A 37 -27.74 4.17 3.64
CA ALA A 37 -28.39 5.00 4.65
C ALA A 37 -29.55 4.27 5.34
N GLU A 38 -30.38 3.55 4.60
CA GLU A 38 -31.52 2.78 5.17
C GLU A 38 -31.09 1.58 6.01
N ARG A 39 -29.90 1.00 5.77
CA ARG A 39 -29.45 -0.21 6.49
C ARG A 39 -28.58 0.07 7.71
N GLY A 40 -28.15 1.31 7.95
CA GLY A 40 -27.21 1.62 9.03
C GLY A 40 -25.92 0.80 8.92
N GLN A 41 -25.58 0.34 7.73
CA GLN A 41 -24.38 -0.47 7.46
C GLN A 41 -23.24 0.47 7.08
N TYR A 42 -22.27 0.61 7.96
CA TYR A 42 -21.01 1.31 7.66
C TYR A 42 -19.83 0.39 7.93
N VAL A 43 -18.76 0.63 7.22
CA VAL A 43 -17.48 -0.04 7.42
C VAL A 43 -16.54 0.95 8.07
N LYS A 44 -15.81 0.53 9.09
CA LYS A 44 -14.80 1.39 9.72
C LYS A 44 -13.43 0.72 9.76
N ILE A 45 -12.40 1.52 9.66
CA ILE A 45 -11.04 1.10 9.95
C ILE A 45 -10.85 1.24 11.46
N ALA A 46 -11.07 0.14 12.19
CA ALA A 46 -11.06 0.16 13.65
C ALA A 46 -9.68 0.50 14.22
N SER A 47 -8.63 0.04 13.57
CA SER A 47 -7.23 0.33 13.94
C SER A 47 -6.28 0.11 12.79
N VAL A 48 -5.11 0.75 12.89
CA VAL A 48 -3.93 0.45 12.08
C VAL A 48 -2.73 0.33 13.00
N ALA A 49 -1.84 -0.63 12.74
CA ALA A 49 -0.60 -0.80 13.47
C ALA A 49 0.54 -1.28 12.56
N ARG A 50 1.71 -0.70 12.75
CA ARG A 50 2.93 -1.11 12.05
C ARG A 50 3.79 -2.04 12.92
N ALA A 51 4.61 -2.85 12.26
CA ALA A 51 5.73 -3.55 12.86
C ALA A 51 6.99 -3.30 12.02
N MET A 52 8.03 -2.79 12.67
CA MET A 52 9.30 -2.44 12.01
C MET A 52 10.39 -3.41 12.43
N PRO A 53 11.28 -3.81 11.50
CA PRO A 53 12.50 -4.50 11.89
C PRO A 53 13.32 -3.67 12.91
N GLU A 54 14.08 -4.33 13.76
CA GLU A 54 14.91 -3.65 14.77
C GLU A 54 16.12 -2.91 14.19
N HIS A 55 16.63 -3.35 13.04
CA HIS A 55 17.82 -2.80 12.39
C HIS A 55 17.53 -1.50 11.67
N ARG A 56 17.69 -0.38 12.36
CA ARG A 56 17.47 0.97 11.82
C ARG A 56 18.79 1.63 11.48
N TYR A 57 18.90 2.12 10.24
CA TYR A 57 20.09 2.78 9.71
C TYR A 57 19.78 4.15 9.14
N SER A 58 20.74 5.08 9.24
CA SER A 58 20.65 6.36 8.53
C SER A 58 20.86 6.15 7.03
N GLN A 59 20.30 7.04 6.23
CA GLN A 59 20.51 7.03 4.78
C GLN A 59 22.00 7.16 4.42
N GLU A 60 22.75 7.93 5.20
CA GLU A 60 24.19 8.09 5.04
C GLU A 60 24.93 6.76 5.23
N SER A 61 24.63 6.02 6.30
CA SER A 61 25.24 4.70 6.57
C SER A 61 24.96 3.71 5.44
N ILE A 62 23.72 3.68 4.95
CA ILE A 62 23.32 2.79 3.85
C ILE A 62 24.04 3.20 2.54
N THR A 63 24.11 4.49 2.25
CA THR A 63 24.82 5.00 1.08
C THR A 63 26.31 4.63 1.12
N ALA A 64 26.93 4.78 2.29
CA ALA A 64 28.34 4.40 2.48
C ALA A 64 28.56 2.89 2.29
N ALA A 65 27.66 2.04 2.81
CA ALA A 65 27.73 0.60 2.61
C ALA A 65 27.62 0.19 1.14
N PHE A 66 26.69 0.76 0.38
CA PHE A 66 26.58 0.49 -1.06
C PHE A 66 27.76 1.04 -1.87
N LYS A 67 28.30 2.19 -1.51
CA LYS A 67 29.53 2.72 -2.14
C LYS A 67 30.71 1.78 -1.92
N ALA A 68 30.87 1.26 -0.72
CA ALA A 68 31.91 0.27 -0.41
C ALA A 68 31.70 -1.04 -1.18
N TYR A 69 30.45 -1.54 -1.23
CA TYR A 69 30.11 -2.78 -1.91
C TYR A 69 30.35 -2.69 -3.44
N TRP A 70 29.98 -1.58 -4.08
CA TRP A 70 30.14 -1.37 -5.52
C TRP A 70 31.39 -0.61 -5.92
N LEU A 71 32.35 -0.40 -5.00
CA LEU A 71 33.51 0.47 -5.23
C LEU A 71 34.26 0.17 -6.53
N ALA A 72 34.47 -1.12 -6.83
CA ALA A 72 35.18 -1.56 -8.04
C ALA A 72 34.29 -1.48 -9.33
N GLN A 73 33.00 -1.34 -9.20
CA GLN A 73 32.03 -1.44 -10.31
C GLN A 73 31.45 -0.07 -10.70
N LEU A 74 31.35 0.86 -9.73
CA LEU A 74 30.81 2.20 -9.98
C LEU A 74 31.83 3.07 -10.70
N ARG A 75 31.50 3.49 -11.94
CA ARG A 75 32.33 4.47 -12.70
C ARG A 75 32.36 5.85 -12.03
N SER A 76 31.31 6.20 -11.30
CA SER A 76 31.12 7.51 -10.64
C SER A 76 30.38 7.29 -9.32
N PRO A 77 31.08 7.03 -8.21
CA PRO A 77 30.45 6.83 -6.88
C PRO A 77 29.59 8.01 -6.42
N GLU A 78 29.88 9.23 -6.90
CA GLU A 78 29.15 10.47 -6.58
C GLU A 78 27.70 10.43 -7.10
N ARG A 79 27.42 9.63 -8.14
CA ARG A 79 26.05 9.45 -8.63
C ARG A 79 25.15 8.80 -7.60
N LEU A 80 25.69 7.88 -6.78
CA LEU A 80 24.92 7.27 -5.70
C LEU A 80 24.54 8.29 -4.63
N ASP A 81 25.48 9.18 -4.26
CA ASP A 81 25.20 10.30 -3.34
C ASP A 81 24.10 11.21 -3.90
N GLN A 82 24.19 11.55 -5.20
CA GLN A 82 23.18 12.38 -5.86
C GLN A 82 21.79 11.74 -5.91
N PHE A 83 21.70 10.43 -6.12
CA PHE A 83 20.41 9.73 -6.07
C PHE A 83 19.88 9.68 -4.64
N HIS A 84 20.68 9.23 -3.70
CA HIS A 84 20.26 9.02 -2.32
C HIS A 84 19.94 10.33 -1.59
N SER A 85 20.61 11.45 -1.89
CA SER A 85 20.25 12.75 -1.31
C SER A 85 18.92 13.30 -1.83
N ARG A 86 18.40 12.78 -2.94
CA ARG A 86 17.16 13.26 -3.59
C ARG A 86 15.95 12.36 -3.36
N VAL A 87 16.09 11.22 -2.65
CA VAL A 87 14.96 10.32 -2.38
C VAL A 87 14.12 10.73 -1.17
N GLY A 88 14.57 11.74 -0.40
CA GLY A 88 13.78 12.28 0.72
C GLY A 88 13.68 11.36 1.93
N VAL A 89 14.64 10.47 2.12
CA VAL A 89 14.67 9.47 3.19
C VAL A 89 15.84 9.74 4.12
N ASP A 90 15.58 9.84 5.42
CA ASP A 90 16.63 10.04 6.44
C ASP A 90 17.06 8.71 7.07
N HIS A 91 16.10 7.82 7.30
CA HIS A 91 16.33 6.53 7.95
C HIS A 91 15.51 5.43 7.30
N ARG A 92 16.01 4.20 7.39
CA ARG A 92 15.28 3.00 6.99
C ARG A 92 15.51 1.85 7.96
N HIS A 93 14.51 0.98 8.02
CA HIS A 93 14.63 -0.30 8.68
C HIS A 93 14.96 -1.37 7.65
N LEU A 94 15.84 -2.29 8.00
CA LEU A 94 16.22 -3.46 7.20
C LEU A 94 15.86 -4.73 7.97
N ALA A 95 15.40 -5.75 7.28
CA ALA A 95 14.99 -7.03 7.88
C ALA A 95 16.12 -7.71 8.65
N PHE A 96 17.36 -7.49 8.22
CA PHE A 96 18.56 -8.05 8.82
C PHE A 96 19.66 -6.99 8.98
N PRO A 97 20.72 -7.26 9.78
CA PRO A 97 21.93 -6.44 9.81
C PRO A 97 22.55 -6.31 8.41
N MET A 98 23.10 -5.12 8.07
CA MET A 98 23.66 -4.87 6.73
C MET A 98 24.71 -5.88 6.29
N GLU A 99 25.49 -6.40 7.23
CA GLU A 99 26.55 -7.37 6.97
C GLU A 99 26.00 -8.68 6.42
N ARG A 100 24.80 -9.08 6.84
CA ARG A 100 24.17 -10.33 6.45
C ARG A 100 23.74 -10.36 4.98
N TYR A 101 23.51 -9.23 4.35
CA TYR A 101 23.10 -9.18 2.93
C TYR A 101 24.17 -9.69 1.97
N GLN A 102 25.44 -9.68 2.38
CA GLN A 102 26.55 -10.22 1.59
C GLN A 102 26.61 -11.75 1.61
N GLU A 103 25.91 -12.39 2.54
CA GLU A 103 25.85 -13.85 2.70
C GLU A 103 24.82 -14.50 1.76
N PHE A 104 23.86 -13.74 1.26
CA PHE A 104 22.83 -14.27 0.36
C PHE A 104 23.38 -14.45 -1.06
N ALA A 105 23.50 -15.69 -1.49
CA ALA A 105 24.06 -16.07 -2.78
C ALA A 105 23.01 -16.34 -3.86
N SER A 106 21.73 -16.44 -3.49
CA SER A 106 20.66 -16.83 -4.41
C SER A 106 19.30 -16.22 -4.03
N PHE A 107 18.40 -16.16 -5.04
CA PHE A 107 17.00 -15.81 -4.78
C PHE A 107 16.32 -16.76 -3.77
N GLY A 108 16.66 -18.05 -3.80
CA GLY A 108 16.13 -19.01 -2.83
C GLY A 108 16.47 -18.64 -1.38
N GLU A 109 17.69 -18.15 -1.13
CA GLU A 109 18.14 -17.72 0.21
C GLU A 109 17.49 -16.41 0.65
N THR A 110 17.44 -15.40 -0.22
CA THR A 110 16.74 -14.14 0.09
C THR A 110 15.27 -14.36 0.32
N ASN A 111 14.61 -15.22 -0.46
CA ASN A 111 13.21 -15.56 -0.29
C ASN A 111 12.93 -16.39 0.98
N ALA A 112 13.85 -17.26 1.38
CA ALA A 112 13.75 -17.96 2.67
C ALA A 112 13.90 -16.99 3.85
N ALA A 113 14.82 -16.04 3.75
CA ALA A 113 15.00 -14.96 4.72
C ALA A 113 13.76 -14.05 4.79
N TRP A 114 13.19 -13.72 3.62
CA TRP A 114 11.92 -12.99 3.53
C TRP A 114 10.82 -13.71 4.29
N LEU A 115 10.65 -15.01 4.07
CA LEU A 115 9.59 -15.77 4.71
C LEU A 115 9.71 -15.75 6.24
N GLN A 116 10.94 -15.94 6.77
CA GLN A 116 11.21 -15.89 8.19
C GLN A 116 10.85 -14.54 8.82
N ALA A 117 11.31 -13.45 8.22
CA ALA A 117 11.09 -12.10 8.75
C ALA A 117 9.64 -11.65 8.54
N ALA A 118 9.01 -12.00 7.41
CA ALA A 118 7.61 -11.66 7.10
C ALA A 118 6.63 -12.34 8.07
N GLU A 119 6.87 -13.60 8.46
CA GLU A 119 6.06 -14.28 9.48
C GLU A 119 6.14 -13.58 10.84
N GLN A 120 7.34 -13.11 11.21
CA GLN A 120 7.54 -12.43 12.50
C GLN A 120 6.88 -11.05 12.51
N LEU A 121 7.20 -10.20 11.54
CA LEU A 121 6.68 -8.83 11.45
C LEU A 121 5.16 -8.83 11.20
N GLY A 122 4.68 -9.75 10.35
CA GLY A 122 3.25 -9.89 10.09
C GLY A 122 2.46 -10.26 11.33
N ALA A 123 2.97 -11.20 12.14
CA ALA A 123 2.35 -11.56 13.41
C ALA A 123 2.33 -10.38 14.40
N GLN A 124 3.43 -9.64 14.52
CA GLN A 124 3.52 -8.46 15.38
C GLN A 124 2.53 -7.36 14.94
N ALA A 125 2.42 -7.09 13.63
CA ALA A 125 1.52 -6.08 13.11
C ALA A 125 0.04 -6.44 13.35
N ILE A 126 -0.33 -7.71 13.11
CA ILE A 126 -1.71 -8.20 13.36
C ILE A 126 -2.06 -8.09 14.84
N ASP A 127 -1.20 -8.59 15.73
CA ASP A 127 -1.46 -8.54 17.18
C ASP A 127 -1.59 -7.09 17.66
N ALA A 128 -0.67 -6.21 17.25
CA ALA A 128 -0.74 -4.80 17.62
C ALA A 128 -2.01 -4.10 17.08
N ALA A 129 -2.46 -4.46 15.86
CA ALA A 129 -3.70 -3.92 15.31
C ALA A 129 -4.94 -4.44 16.05
N LEU A 130 -4.98 -5.72 16.41
CA LEU A 130 -6.05 -6.30 17.23
C LEU A 130 -6.11 -5.63 18.61
N ASP A 131 -4.97 -5.49 19.29
CA ASP A 131 -4.89 -4.85 20.60
C ASP A 131 -5.42 -3.40 20.56
N ARG A 132 -5.04 -2.63 19.53
CA ARG A 132 -5.55 -1.26 19.33
C ARG A 132 -7.03 -1.20 19.03
N ALA A 133 -7.57 -2.22 18.35
CA ALA A 133 -9.01 -2.33 18.10
C ALA A 133 -9.80 -2.83 19.33
N GLY A 134 -9.12 -3.24 20.41
CA GLY A 134 -9.74 -3.88 21.57
C GLY A 134 -10.30 -5.26 21.24
N LEU A 135 -9.73 -5.94 20.23
CA LEU A 135 -10.14 -7.27 19.75
C LEU A 135 -9.10 -8.32 20.12
N SER A 136 -9.52 -9.56 20.09
CA SER A 136 -8.70 -10.74 20.29
C SER A 136 -8.61 -11.55 18.99
N ARG A 137 -7.64 -12.47 18.89
CA ARG A 137 -7.46 -13.31 17.70
C ARG A 137 -8.72 -14.10 17.28
N PRO A 138 -9.54 -14.68 18.18
CA PRO A 138 -10.82 -15.32 17.82
C PRO A 138 -11.84 -14.39 17.16
N ASP A 139 -11.74 -13.06 17.37
CA ASP A 139 -12.65 -12.08 16.78
C ASP A 139 -12.35 -11.78 15.30
N LEU A 140 -11.24 -12.32 14.77
CA LEU A 140 -10.84 -12.14 13.38
C LEU A 140 -11.47 -13.21 12.49
N HIS A 141 -12.24 -12.78 11.48
CA HIS A 141 -13.02 -13.66 10.59
C HIS A 141 -12.43 -13.77 9.18
N ALA A 142 -11.65 -12.79 8.76
CA ALA A 142 -10.94 -12.81 7.47
C ALA A 142 -9.56 -12.19 7.57
N LEU A 143 -8.62 -12.72 6.78
CA LEU A 143 -7.23 -12.26 6.68
C LEU A 143 -6.85 -12.08 5.21
N PHE A 144 -6.60 -10.83 4.82
CA PHE A 144 -6.05 -10.44 3.53
C PHE A 144 -4.56 -10.16 3.72
N VAL A 145 -3.69 -10.84 2.99
CA VAL A 145 -2.24 -10.67 3.13
C VAL A 145 -1.65 -10.22 1.81
N VAL A 146 -1.03 -9.07 1.81
CA VAL A 146 -0.37 -8.46 0.65
C VAL A 146 1.13 -8.51 0.85
N SER A 147 1.85 -9.01 -0.15
CA SER A 147 3.29 -8.82 -0.30
C SER A 147 3.70 -9.01 -1.76
N VAL A 148 4.70 -8.24 -2.19
CA VAL A 148 5.30 -8.34 -3.53
C VAL A 148 6.80 -8.51 -3.49
N THR A 149 7.38 -8.67 -2.30
CA THR A 149 8.83 -8.78 -2.08
C THR A 149 9.31 -10.19 -1.78
N GLY A 150 8.40 -11.17 -1.81
CA GLY A 150 8.72 -12.59 -1.66
C GLY A 150 7.50 -13.45 -1.96
N ILE A 151 7.73 -14.75 -2.14
CA ILE A 151 6.71 -15.73 -2.49
C ILE A 151 6.79 -16.97 -1.62
N ALA A 152 5.65 -17.58 -1.32
CA ALA A 152 5.60 -18.84 -0.60
C ALA A 152 4.39 -19.67 -0.97
N SER A 153 4.55 -21.00 -0.96
CA SER A 153 3.47 -21.97 -1.00
C SER A 153 3.78 -23.08 0.02
N PRO A 154 2.96 -23.26 1.08
CA PRO A 154 1.77 -22.47 1.47
C PRO A 154 2.09 -20.99 1.69
N SER A 155 1.13 -20.14 1.31
CA SER A 155 1.25 -18.69 1.38
C SER A 155 1.39 -18.16 2.81
N LEU A 156 1.87 -16.92 2.95
CA LEU A 156 2.18 -16.31 4.24
C LEU A 156 0.97 -16.28 5.20
N ASP A 157 -0.24 -16.06 4.69
CA ASP A 157 -1.48 -16.09 5.48
C ASP A 157 -1.69 -17.45 6.17
N ALA A 158 -1.44 -18.58 5.47
CA ALA A 158 -1.56 -19.92 6.06
C ALA A 158 -0.57 -20.13 7.21
N ARG A 159 0.63 -19.59 7.10
CA ARG A 159 1.66 -19.66 8.13
C ARG A 159 1.31 -18.79 9.35
N LEU A 160 0.79 -17.59 9.10
CA LEU A 160 0.31 -16.68 10.15
C LEU A 160 -0.88 -17.25 10.91
N ILE A 161 -1.83 -17.91 10.23
CA ILE A 161 -2.95 -18.60 10.88
C ILE A 161 -2.43 -19.64 11.88
N ASN A 162 -1.45 -20.46 11.49
CA ASN A 162 -0.85 -21.43 12.38
C ASN A 162 -0.04 -20.77 13.52
N ARG A 163 0.77 -19.78 13.21
CA ARG A 163 1.62 -19.08 14.19
C ARG A 163 0.80 -18.37 15.26
N LEU A 164 -0.23 -17.66 14.84
CA LEU A 164 -1.10 -16.87 15.72
C LEU A 164 -2.22 -17.69 16.36
N ARG A 165 -2.37 -18.95 15.95
CA ARG A 165 -3.51 -19.80 16.37
C ARG A 165 -4.86 -19.12 16.10
N LEU A 166 -5.01 -18.58 14.90
CA LEU A 166 -6.29 -18.00 14.47
C LEU A 166 -7.35 -19.11 14.32
N ARG A 167 -8.61 -18.71 14.28
CA ARG A 167 -9.72 -19.64 14.12
C ARG A 167 -9.58 -20.45 12.80
N PRO A 168 -9.94 -21.76 12.79
CA PRO A 168 -9.70 -22.62 11.63
C PRO A 168 -10.64 -22.33 10.45
N ASP A 169 -11.76 -21.66 10.67
CA ASP A 169 -12.74 -21.25 9.66
C ASP A 169 -12.52 -19.81 9.14
N ILE A 170 -11.39 -19.18 9.50
CA ILE A 170 -11.01 -17.85 9.00
C ILE A 170 -10.91 -17.87 7.47
N LYS A 171 -11.53 -16.88 6.81
CA LYS A 171 -11.38 -16.68 5.36
C LYS A 171 -10.06 -16.02 5.07
N ARG A 172 -9.36 -16.52 4.05
CA ARG A 172 -8.01 -16.08 3.72
C ARG A 172 -7.87 -15.71 2.25
N THR A 173 -7.13 -14.64 1.98
CA THR A 173 -6.88 -14.16 0.63
C THR A 173 -5.46 -13.62 0.53
N PRO A 174 -4.51 -14.40 -0.01
CA PRO A 174 -3.19 -13.88 -0.36
C PRO A 174 -3.29 -13.04 -1.64
N ILE A 175 -2.63 -11.87 -1.65
CA ILE A 175 -2.62 -10.91 -2.75
C ILE A 175 -1.17 -10.66 -3.15
N PHE A 176 -0.87 -10.87 -4.44
CA PHE A 176 0.46 -10.68 -5.01
C PHE A 176 0.35 -9.91 -6.34
N GLY A 177 1.43 -9.22 -6.75
CA GLY A 177 1.56 -8.63 -8.08
C GLY A 177 1.01 -7.20 -8.23
N ILE A 178 0.45 -6.60 -7.17
CA ILE A 178 -0.16 -5.26 -7.19
C ILE A 178 0.70 -4.15 -6.55
N GLY A 179 1.92 -4.49 -6.10
CA GLY A 179 2.92 -3.55 -5.60
C GLY A 179 2.39 -2.53 -4.61
N CYS A 180 2.77 -1.27 -4.81
CA CYS A 180 2.44 -0.18 -3.90
C CYS A 180 0.93 0.10 -3.73
N ALA A 181 0.08 -0.31 -4.68
CA ALA A 181 -1.39 -0.19 -4.52
C ALA A 181 -1.96 -1.19 -3.51
N GLY A 182 -1.17 -2.20 -3.11
CA GLY A 182 -1.66 -3.35 -2.35
C GLY A 182 -2.28 -3.03 -1.01
N GLY A 183 -1.76 -2.02 -0.29
CA GLY A 183 -2.36 -1.58 0.98
C GLY A 183 -3.78 -1.03 0.81
N ALA A 184 -4.00 -0.21 -0.22
CA ALA A 184 -5.31 0.34 -0.54
C ALA A 184 -6.25 -0.75 -1.08
N ILE A 185 -5.79 -1.57 -2.05
CA ILE A 185 -6.59 -2.68 -2.60
C ILE A 185 -6.98 -3.67 -1.50
N GLY A 186 -6.05 -4.01 -0.59
CA GLY A 186 -6.34 -4.88 0.54
C GLY A 186 -7.41 -4.30 1.49
N LEU A 187 -7.36 -2.99 1.77
CA LEU A 187 -8.41 -2.29 2.52
C LEU A 187 -9.75 -2.35 1.82
N THR A 188 -9.79 -2.10 0.50
CA THR A 188 -11.01 -2.21 -0.32
C THR A 188 -11.59 -3.63 -0.22
N ARG A 189 -10.78 -4.68 -0.39
CA ARG A 189 -11.25 -6.07 -0.28
C ARG A 189 -11.73 -6.42 1.13
N ALA A 190 -11.07 -5.93 2.16
CA ALA A 190 -11.53 -6.09 3.53
C ALA A 190 -12.86 -5.37 3.78
N ALA A 191 -13.04 -4.16 3.22
CA ALA A 191 -14.29 -3.41 3.26
C ALA A 191 -15.43 -4.16 2.54
N ASP A 192 -15.22 -4.62 1.31
CA ASP A 192 -16.18 -5.44 0.56
C ASP A 192 -16.63 -6.67 1.36
N TYR A 193 -15.67 -7.33 2.02
CA TYR A 193 -15.95 -8.50 2.85
C TYR A 193 -16.87 -8.16 4.03
N VAL A 194 -16.55 -7.12 4.82
CA VAL A 194 -17.35 -6.81 6.02
C VAL A 194 -18.68 -6.13 5.68
N LEU A 195 -18.83 -5.54 4.49
CA LEU A 195 -20.14 -5.14 3.96
C LEU A 195 -21.04 -6.35 3.74
N ALA A 196 -20.50 -7.43 3.19
CA ALA A 196 -21.23 -8.68 3.01
C ALA A 196 -21.47 -9.43 4.34
N TYR A 197 -20.57 -9.25 5.32
CA TYR A 197 -20.62 -9.90 6.63
C TYR A 197 -20.53 -8.85 7.75
N PRO A 198 -21.62 -8.11 8.04
CA PRO A 198 -21.58 -6.93 8.91
C PRO A 198 -21.28 -7.21 10.39
N HIS A 199 -21.27 -8.46 10.82
CA HIS A 199 -20.87 -8.90 12.16
C HIS A 199 -19.41 -9.35 12.25
N HIS A 200 -18.65 -9.26 11.14
CA HIS A 200 -17.30 -9.77 11.06
C HIS A 200 -16.28 -8.65 11.18
N ASN A 201 -15.08 -9.02 11.64
CA ASN A 201 -13.86 -8.22 11.53
C ASN A 201 -12.93 -8.89 10.52
N ALA A 202 -12.28 -8.09 9.70
CA ALA A 202 -11.27 -8.51 8.76
C ALA A 202 -9.93 -7.78 9.04
N ALA A 203 -8.81 -8.49 8.90
CA ALA A 203 -7.50 -7.85 8.88
C ALA A 203 -6.97 -7.79 7.45
N ILE A 204 -6.41 -6.64 7.08
CA ILE A 204 -5.44 -6.50 6.01
C ILE A 204 -4.05 -6.42 6.62
N LEU A 205 -3.15 -7.24 6.15
CA LEU A 205 -1.72 -7.17 6.43
C LEU A 205 -0.97 -6.88 5.14
N ALA A 206 -0.19 -5.83 5.12
CA ALA A 206 0.84 -5.59 4.11
C ALA A 206 2.21 -5.77 4.74
N VAL A 207 3.06 -6.63 4.14
CA VAL A 207 4.41 -6.88 4.64
C VAL A 207 5.40 -6.88 3.48
N GLU A 208 6.38 -5.99 3.56
CA GLU A 208 7.35 -5.77 2.48
C GLU A 208 8.76 -5.70 3.02
N LEU A 209 9.62 -6.51 2.44
CA LEU A 209 11.03 -6.59 2.79
C LEU A 209 11.85 -6.30 1.52
N CYS A 210 11.76 -5.05 1.10
CA CYS A 210 12.33 -4.60 -0.18
C CYS A 210 13.85 -4.74 -0.24
N SER A 211 14.53 -4.71 0.92
CA SER A 211 15.98 -4.92 0.99
C SER A 211 16.42 -6.30 0.48
N LEU A 212 15.53 -7.30 0.56
CA LEU A 212 15.80 -8.66 0.09
C LEU A 212 15.59 -8.86 -1.42
N THR A 213 15.09 -7.82 -2.12
CA THR A 213 14.93 -7.84 -3.58
C THR A 213 16.05 -7.13 -4.32
N ILE A 214 17.03 -6.57 -3.60
CA ILE A 214 18.17 -5.85 -4.18
C ILE A 214 18.92 -6.75 -5.15
N GLN A 215 19.24 -6.19 -6.34
CA GLN A 215 20.03 -6.87 -7.36
C GLN A 215 21.47 -6.37 -7.29
N PRO A 216 22.41 -7.18 -6.73
CA PRO A 216 23.78 -6.76 -6.51
C PRO A 216 24.55 -6.40 -7.79
N ASP A 217 24.22 -7.05 -8.90
CA ASP A 217 24.87 -6.88 -10.19
C ASP A 217 24.22 -5.78 -11.07
N ASP A 218 23.11 -5.17 -10.61
CA ASP A 218 22.40 -4.17 -11.40
C ASP A 218 22.80 -2.74 -10.97
N LEU A 219 23.58 -2.07 -11.79
CA LEU A 219 23.97 -0.66 -11.63
C LEU A 219 23.08 0.31 -12.42
N SER A 220 21.90 -0.12 -12.86
CA SER A 220 20.95 0.76 -13.53
C SER A 220 20.48 1.89 -12.61
N PRO A 221 20.12 3.05 -13.16
CA PRO A 221 19.56 4.15 -12.36
C PRO A 221 18.34 3.73 -11.52
N ALA A 222 17.50 2.82 -12.04
CA ALA A 222 16.33 2.32 -11.33
C ALA A 222 16.73 1.58 -10.04
N ASN A 223 17.67 0.64 -10.13
CA ASN A 223 18.17 -0.09 -8.96
C ASN A 223 18.92 0.82 -7.99
N LEU A 224 19.78 1.73 -8.48
CA LEU A 224 20.52 2.69 -7.63
C LEU A 224 19.58 3.64 -6.87
N ILE A 225 18.46 4.04 -7.46
CA ILE A 225 17.43 4.81 -6.76
C ILE A 225 16.67 3.92 -5.77
N ALA A 226 16.30 2.71 -6.19
CA ALA A 226 15.53 1.78 -5.37
C ALA A 226 16.26 1.43 -4.06
N VAL A 227 17.57 1.14 -4.12
CA VAL A 227 18.37 0.85 -2.92
C VAL A 227 18.53 2.03 -1.97
N GLY A 228 18.21 3.25 -2.41
CA GLY A 228 18.14 4.45 -1.57
C GLY A 228 16.73 4.77 -1.06
N LEU A 229 15.69 4.30 -1.74
CA LEU A 229 14.31 4.68 -1.51
C LEU A 229 13.52 3.64 -0.70
N PHE A 230 13.60 2.36 -1.09
CA PHE A 230 12.77 1.30 -0.51
C PHE A 230 13.31 0.78 0.83
N ALA A 231 12.41 0.34 1.68
CA ALA A 231 12.66 -0.10 3.05
C ALA A 231 11.81 -1.31 3.42
N ASP A 232 12.00 -1.81 4.64
CA ASP A 232 11.35 -3.02 5.15
C ASP A 232 10.40 -2.70 6.30
N GLY A 233 9.29 -3.43 6.37
CA GLY A 233 8.36 -3.38 7.46
C GLY A 233 7.02 -4.01 7.12
N ALA A 234 6.14 -4.00 8.10
CA ALA A 234 4.77 -4.47 7.98
C ALA A 234 3.78 -3.48 8.57
N ALA A 235 2.57 -3.47 8.06
CA ALA A 235 1.44 -2.78 8.65
C ALA A 235 0.17 -3.63 8.51
N ALA A 236 -0.64 -3.65 9.56
CA ALA A 236 -1.95 -4.28 9.54
C ALA A 236 -3.04 -3.27 9.89
N ALA A 237 -4.20 -3.40 9.28
CA ALA A 237 -5.39 -2.66 9.66
C ALA A 237 -6.54 -3.62 9.95
N ILE A 238 -7.33 -3.31 10.97
CA ILE A 238 -8.56 -4.01 11.28
C ILE A 238 -9.73 -3.22 10.70
N VAL A 239 -10.49 -3.90 9.87
CA VAL A 239 -11.73 -3.38 9.26
C VAL A 239 -12.92 -4.09 9.89
N SER A 240 -13.85 -3.32 10.44
CA SER A 240 -15.00 -3.84 11.17
C SER A 240 -16.29 -3.45 10.48
N GLY A 241 -17.23 -4.40 10.41
CA GLY A 241 -18.59 -4.16 9.93
C GLY A 241 -19.47 -3.44 10.97
N ALA A 242 -20.57 -2.84 10.51
CA ALA A 242 -21.44 -1.99 11.31
C ALA A 242 -22.08 -2.67 12.54
N LYS A 243 -22.20 -3.97 12.50
CA LYS A 243 -22.88 -4.78 13.53
C LYS A 243 -21.93 -5.60 14.40
N THR A 244 -20.63 -5.31 14.31
CA THR A 244 -19.66 -5.88 15.25
C THR A 244 -19.97 -5.32 16.64
N GLY A 245 -20.09 -6.20 17.64
CA GLY A 245 -20.29 -5.80 19.04
C GLY A 245 -19.17 -4.86 19.51
N HIS A 246 -19.44 -4.08 20.57
CA HIS A 246 -18.37 -3.32 21.23
C HIS A 246 -17.25 -4.26 21.67
N PRO A 247 -15.99 -3.79 21.68
CA PRO A 247 -14.85 -4.57 22.18
C PRO A 247 -15.20 -5.19 23.53
N SER A 248 -14.74 -6.41 23.75
CA SER A 248 -14.84 -7.07 25.06
C SER A 248 -14.32 -6.11 26.13
N THR A 249 -14.99 -6.03 27.27
CA THR A 249 -14.71 -5.12 28.40
C THR A 249 -13.29 -5.20 28.98
N ALA A 250 -12.39 -5.94 28.34
CA ALA A 250 -11.00 -6.11 28.72
C ALA A 250 -10.07 -4.98 28.24
N SER A 251 -10.47 -4.12 27.30
CA SER A 251 -9.64 -3.01 26.86
C SER A 251 -9.67 -1.86 27.88
N ARG A 252 -8.52 -1.59 28.49
CA ARG A 252 -8.30 -0.56 29.52
C ARG A 252 -8.20 0.88 28.99
N ALA A 253 -8.16 1.10 27.68
CA ALA A 253 -8.03 2.43 27.09
C ALA A 253 -9.25 2.76 26.20
N PRO A 254 -9.70 4.03 26.16
CA PRO A 254 -10.71 4.44 25.20
C PRO A 254 -10.16 4.22 23.79
N VAL A 255 -10.75 3.31 23.04
CA VAL A 255 -10.41 3.06 21.64
C VAL A 255 -10.86 4.29 20.84
N ARG A 256 -9.90 5.01 20.26
CA ARG A 256 -10.22 6.13 19.37
C ARG A 256 -10.93 5.56 18.14
N GLU A 257 -12.13 6.05 17.85
CA GLU A 257 -12.83 5.60 16.63
C GLU A 257 -12.03 6.00 15.39
N GLY A 258 -11.77 5.02 14.54
CA GLY A 258 -11.12 5.26 13.25
C GLY A 258 -12.13 5.70 12.19
N PRO A 259 -11.64 6.10 11.01
CA PRO A 259 -12.49 6.61 9.94
C PRO A 259 -13.41 5.54 9.38
N ARG A 260 -14.59 5.97 8.89
CA ARG A 260 -15.50 5.15 8.11
C ARG A 260 -15.05 5.14 6.66
N ILE A 261 -15.19 4.00 5.98
CA ILE A 261 -15.04 3.89 4.53
C ILE A 261 -16.42 4.16 3.94
N LEU A 262 -16.55 5.20 3.13
CA LEU A 262 -17.80 5.61 2.48
C LEU A 262 -17.89 5.11 1.03
N GLY A 263 -16.75 4.99 0.35
CA GLY A 263 -16.68 4.55 -1.03
C GLY A 263 -15.28 4.11 -1.42
N THR A 264 -15.17 3.33 -2.47
CA THR A 264 -13.92 2.87 -3.06
C THR A 264 -13.95 3.10 -4.58
N GLY A 265 -12.78 3.28 -5.18
CA GLY A 265 -12.65 3.47 -6.61
C GLY A 265 -11.33 2.94 -7.13
N SER A 266 -11.38 2.22 -8.24
CA SER A 266 -10.20 1.67 -8.91
C SER A 266 -10.13 2.22 -10.33
N VAL A 267 -8.91 2.59 -10.76
CA VAL A 267 -8.63 3.00 -12.14
C VAL A 267 -7.47 2.16 -12.64
N PHE A 268 -7.65 1.52 -13.77
CA PHE A 268 -6.60 0.78 -14.48
C PHE A 268 -6.23 1.56 -15.75
N TYR A 269 -4.92 1.73 -15.98
CA TYR A 269 -4.41 2.41 -17.16
C TYR A 269 -3.93 1.37 -18.17
N PRO A 270 -4.63 1.17 -19.28
CA PRO A 270 -4.24 0.21 -20.30
C PRO A 270 -2.85 0.49 -20.88
N ASP A 271 -2.16 -0.57 -21.34
CA ASP A 271 -0.87 -0.52 -22.03
C ASP A 271 0.22 0.20 -21.20
N SER A 272 0.28 -0.08 -19.89
CA SER A 272 1.16 0.59 -18.94
C SER A 272 1.94 -0.37 -18.01
N GLU A 273 2.09 -1.63 -18.40
CA GLU A 273 2.79 -2.67 -17.63
C GLU A 273 4.28 -2.33 -17.43
N ASP A 274 4.86 -1.56 -18.32
CA ASP A 274 6.27 -1.13 -18.29
C ASP A 274 6.54 0.08 -17.37
N ILE A 275 5.50 0.63 -16.74
CA ILE A 275 5.64 1.80 -15.85
C ILE A 275 6.25 1.41 -14.52
N MET A 276 5.81 0.31 -13.93
CA MET A 276 6.24 -0.14 -12.59
C MET A 276 6.01 -1.64 -12.44
N GLY A 277 6.93 -2.33 -11.78
CA GLY A 277 6.75 -3.75 -11.49
C GLY A 277 8.06 -4.47 -11.19
N TRP A 278 8.03 -5.78 -11.34
CA TRP A 278 9.17 -6.67 -11.23
C TRP A 278 9.43 -7.41 -12.53
N ASP A 279 10.68 -7.43 -12.95
CA ASP A 279 11.19 -8.41 -13.90
C ASP A 279 11.73 -9.60 -13.10
N ILE A 280 11.02 -10.73 -13.14
CA ILE A 280 11.29 -11.90 -12.29
C ILE A 280 12.10 -12.92 -13.07
N SER A 281 13.26 -13.28 -12.53
CA SER A 281 14.18 -14.26 -13.11
C SER A 281 14.75 -15.18 -12.04
N GLU A 282 15.67 -16.07 -12.43
CA GLU A 282 16.45 -16.89 -11.51
C GLU A 282 17.31 -16.08 -10.53
N LYS A 283 17.61 -14.81 -10.86
CA LYS A 283 18.32 -13.87 -9.97
C LYS A 283 17.42 -13.19 -8.95
N GLY A 284 16.11 -13.36 -9.05
CA GLY A 284 15.12 -12.76 -8.17
C GLY A 284 14.24 -11.71 -8.86
N MET A 285 13.81 -10.74 -8.10
CA MET A 285 12.85 -9.70 -8.48
C MET A 285 13.60 -8.39 -8.78
N LYS A 286 13.84 -8.11 -10.07
CA LYS A 286 14.48 -6.87 -10.52
C LYS A 286 13.44 -5.77 -10.66
N ILE A 287 13.73 -4.59 -10.09
CA ILE A 287 12.80 -3.45 -10.14
C ILE A 287 12.64 -2.91 -11.57
N VAL A 288 11.40 -2.72 -11.98
CA VAL A 288 11.00 -1.92 -13.12
C VAL A 288 10.40 -0.62 -12.60
N LEU A 289 11.00 0.51 -12.93
CA LEU A 289 10.54 1.84 -12.53
C LEU A 289 10.81 2.83 -13.65
N SER A 290 9.76 3.18 -14.37
CA SER A 290 9.83 4.07 -15.52
C SER A 290 9.96 5.54 -15.10
N PRO A 291 10.82 6.34 -15.75
CA PRO A 291 10.86 7.79 -15.55
C PRO A 291 9.57 8.50 -16.03
N ARG A 292 8.69 7.82 -16.79
CA ARG A 292 7.40 8.34 -17.27
C ARG A 292 6.31 8.37 -16.20
N LEU A 293 6.53 7.71 -15.04
CA LEU A 293 5.52 7.63 -13.97
C LEU A 293 4.97 9.00 -13.54
N PRO A 294 5.79 10.05 -13.24
CA PRO A 294 5.25 11.35 -12.88
C PRO A 294 4.42 12.03 -13.97
N GLU A 295 4.73 11.78 -15.24
CA GLU A 295 3.98 12.30 -16.38
C GLU A 295 2.60 11.63 -16.48
N LEU A 296 2.54 10.31 -16.31
CA LEU A 296 1.30 9.55 -16.28
C LEU A 296 0.36 10.06 -15.17
N ILE A 297 0.91 10.33 -13.99
CA ILE A 297 0.18 10.92 -12.86
C ILE A 297 -0.38 12.29 -13.26
N ARG A 298 0.45 13.20 -13.79
CA ARG A 298 0.01 14.55 -14.19
C ARG A 298 -1.08 14.54 -15.25
N LYS A 299 -1.04 13.56 -16.13
CA LYS A 299 -2.01 13.45 -17.24
C LYS A 299 -3.39 13.02 -16.76
N ASN A 300 -3.47 12.11 -15.79
CA ASN A 300 -4.71 11.37 -15.53
C ASN A 300 -5.30 11.63 -14.14
N LEU A 301 -4.45 11.76 -13.10
CA LEU A 301 -4.88 11.67 -11.70
C LEU A 301 -5.97 12.70 -11.31
N ALA A 302 -5.89 13.94 -11.83
CA ALA A 302 -6.88 14.96 -11.48
C ALA A 302 -8.30 14.55 -11.92
N GLY A 303 -8.41 14.09 -13.16
CA GLY A 303 -9.70 13.62 -13.70
C GLY A 303 -10.24 12.41 -12.96
N ASP A 304 -9.36 11.46 -12.61
CA ASP A 304 -9.75 10.24 -11.89
C ASP A 304 -10.25 10.54 -10.48
N VAL A 305 -9.56 11.43 -9.76
CA VAL A 305 -9.96 11.87 -8.41
C VAL A 305 -11.26 12.67 -8.48
N ASP A 306 -11.40 13.59 -9.44
CA ASP A 306 -12.62 14.37 -9.58
C ASP A 306 -13.83 13.48 -9.92
N ALA A 307 -13.67 12.52 -10.82
CA ALA A 307 -14.73 11.56 -11.14
C ALA A 307 -15.08 10.67 -9.94
N PHE A 308 -14.09 10.23 -9.16
CA PHE A 308 -14.32 9.46 -7.94
C PHE A 308 -15.09 10.28 -6.90
N LEU A 309 -14.70 11.53 -6.67
CA LEU A 309 -15.37 12.41 -5.71
C LEU A 309 -16.78 12.79 -6.16
N ALA A 310 -16.96 13.09 -7.44
CA ALA A 310 -18.28 13.45 -8.00
C ALA A 310 -19.29 12.31 -7.82
N ARG A 311 -18.89 11.03 -8.02
CA ARG A 311 -19.75 9.87 -7.74
C ARG A 311 -20.18 9.77 -6.27
N ASN A 312 -19.47 10.42 -5.36
CA ASN A 312 -19.78 10.51 -3.93
C ASN A 312 -20.36 11.88 -3.54
N GLY A 313 -20.83 12.69 -4.52
CA GLY A 313 -21.41 14.01 -4.27
C GLY A 313 -20.43 15.05 -3.72
N LEU A 314 -19.11 14.86 -3.90
CA LEU A 314 -18.05 15.68 -3.31
C LEU A 314 -17.16 16.31 -4.39
N ARG A 315 -16.41 17.32 -3.96
CA ARG A 315 -15.33 17.98 -4.72
C ARG A 315 -14.03 17.92 -3.93
N ARG A 316 -12.90 18.19 -4.58
CA ARG A 316 -11.58 18.25 -3.89
C ARG A 316 -11.55 19.23 -2.73
N SER A 317 -12.28 20.36 -2.83
CA SER A 317 -12.41 21.34 -1.75
C SER A 317 -13.10 20.83 -0.49
N ASP A 318 -13.84 19.73 -0.57
CA ASP A 318 -14.54 19.12 0.55
C ASP A 318 -13.63 18.13 1.34
N ILE A 319 -12.42 17.86 0.82
CA ILE A 319 -11.47 16.91 1.38
C ILE A 319 -10.50 17.62 2.31
N GLY A 320 -10.62 17.34 3.60
CA GLY A 320 -9.74 17.91 4.64
C GLY A 320 -8.55 17.02 5.02
N ALA A 321 -8.48 15.75 4.53
CA ALA A 321 -7.38 14.85 4.82
C ALA A 321 -6.96 14.03 3.60
N TRP A 322 -5.65 14.03 3.30
CA TRP A 322 -5.07 13.30 2.18
C TRP A 322 -4.07 12.25 2.68
N VAL A 323 -4.43 10.96 2.54
CA VAL A 323 -3.60 9.81 2.94
C VAL A 323 -2.99 9.23 1.67
N MET A 324 -1.85 9.80 1.25
CA MET A 324 -1.22 9.43 -0.01
C MET A 324 -0.06 8.46 0.20
N HIS A 325 -0.01 7.42 -0.64
CA HIS A 325 1.16 6.53 -0.67
C HIS A 325 2.44 7.32 -0.93
N PRO A 326 3.46 7.24 -0.05
CA PRO A 326 4.71 7.99 -0.18
C PRO A 326 5.67 7.32 -1.17
N GLY A 327 5.30 7.29 -2.45
CA GLY A 327 6.04 6.58 -3.51
C GLY A 327 7.43 7.14 -3.81
N GLY A 328 7.72 8.35 -3.32
CA GLY A 328 8.97 9.08 -3.49
C GLY A 328 8.72 10.54 -3.85
N PRO A 329 9.75 11.43 -3.78
CA PRO A 329 9.57 12.87 -3.94
C PRO A 329 8.91 13.28 -5.26
N LYS A 330 9.33 12.68 -6.38
CA LYS A 330 8.74 12.98 -7.70
C LYS A 330 7.27 12.60 -7.80
N VAL A 331 6.86 11.54 -7.12
CA VAL A 331 5.47 11.09 -7.09
C VAL A 331 4.64 12.02 -6.21
N LEU A 332 5.09 12.33 -4.99
CA LEU A 332 4.39 13.23 -4.08
C LEU A 332 4.24 14.64 -4.67
N ASN A 333 5.30 15.19 -5.27
CA ASN A 333 5.23 16.47 -5.97
C ASN A 333 4.24 16.41 -7.15
N ALA A 334 4.28 15.36 -7.97
CA ALA A 334 3.34 15.21 -9.09
C ALA A 334 1.88 15.14 -8.61
N ILE A 335 1.60 14.47 -7.50
CA ILE A 335 0.27 14.42 -6.88
C ILE A 335 -0.15 15.81 -6.40
N GLN A 336 0.71 16.48 -5.61
CA GLN A 336 0.44 17.81 -5.06
C GLN A 336 0.15 18.83 -6.16
N ASP A 337 1.01 18.90 -7.18
CA ASP A 337 0.86 19.81 -8.32
C ASP A 337 -0.44 19.52 -9.10
N THR A 338 -0.70 18.23 -9.39
CA THR A 338 -1.83 17.81 -10.24
C THR A 338 -3.17 18.03 -9.57
N LEU A 339 -3.27 17.73 -8.28
CA LEU A 339 -4.47 17.92 -7.50
C LEU A 339 -4.60 19.35 -6.97
N GLN A 340 -3.58 20.20 -7.15
CA GLN A 340 -3.53 21.58 -6.64
C GLN A 340 -3.76 21.63 -5.13
N LEU A 341 -3.09 20.73 -4.39
CA LEU A 341 -3.24 20.65 -2.95
C LEU A 341 -2.48 21.79 -2.26
N GLU A 342 -3.05 22.30 -1.19
CA GLU A 342 -2.42 23.30 -0.35
C GLU A 342 -1.12 22.81 0.28
N ASP A 343 -0.24 23.73 0.63
CA ASP A 343 0.98 23.43 1.36
C ASP A 343 0.64 22.73 2.69
N GLY A 344 1.35 21.65 3.00
CA GLY A 344 1.10 20.84 4.18
C GLY A 344 0.09 19.71 4.02
N ALA A 345 -0.72 19.68 2.95
CA ALA A 345 -1.72 18.63 2.73
C ALA A 345 -1.11 17.21 2.69
N LEU A 346 0.12 17.08 2.24
CA LEU A 346 0.85 15.81 2.15
C LEU A 346 1.93 15.62 3.22
N ASP A 347 1.98 16.45 4.25
CA ASP A 347 3.02 16.39 5.29
C ASP A 347 3.16 15.00 5.91
N ARG A 348 2.04 14.30 6.16
CA ARG A 348 2.07 12.96 6.76
C ARG A 348 2.72 11.94 5.83
N SER A 349 2.49 12.06 4.53
CA SER A 349 3.15 11.21 3.52
C SER A 349 4.64 11.51 3.43
N TRP A 350 5.03 12.79 3.46
CA TRP A 350 6.42 13.21 3.49
C TRP A 350 7.14 12.77 4.77
N ASP A 351 6.51 12.92 5.94
CA ASP A 351 7.07 12.48 7.23
C ASP A 351 7.29 10.96 7.26
N CYS A 352 6.32 10.18 6.75
CA CYS A 352 6.48 8.73 6.64
C CYS A 352 7.63 8.34 5.70
N LEU A 353 7.73 8.98 4.51
CA LEU A 353 8.83 8.76 3.58
C LEU A 353 10.17 9.06 4.24
N LYS A 354 10.29 10.19 4.90
CA LYS A 354 11.51 10.66 5.55
C LYS A 354 11.98 9.72 6.65
N ARG A 355 11.04 9.27 7.49
CA ARG A 355 11.34 8.45 8.69
C ARG A 355 11.53 6.97 8.41
N PHE A 356 10.86 6.43 7.39
CA PHE A 356 10.77 4.99 7.17
C PHE A 356 11.20 4.56 5.77
N GLY A 357 11.27 5.47 4.78
CA GLY A 357 11.40 5.14 3.38
C GLY A 357 10.10 4.63 2.76
N ASN A 358 10.18 4.10 1.54
CA ASN A 358 9.05 3.51 0.84
C ASN A 358 8.99 2.00 1.14
N LEU A 359 7.97 1.56 1.87
CA LEU A 359 7.68 0.17 2.19
C LEU A 359 6.66 -0.44 1.22
N SER A 360 6.66 -0.03 -0.05
CA SER A 360 5.72 -0.52 -1.07
C SER A 360 4.26 -0.55 -0.55
N SER A 361 3.58 -1.71 -0.55
CA SER A 361 2.17 -1.84 -0.16
C SER A 361 1.88 -1.42 1.29
N ALA A 362 2.84 -1.54 2.20
CA ALA A 362 2.66 -1.18 3.60
C ALA A 362 2.66 0.34 3.84
N SER A 363 3.31 1.13 2.97
CA SER A 363 3.54 2.57 3.20
C SER A 363 2.26 3.37 3.41
N VAL A 364 1.23 3.15 2.60
CA VAL A 364 -0.03 3.91 2.72
C VAL A 364 -0.74 3.63 4.05
N LEU A 365 -0.57 2.41 4.58
CA LEU A 365 -1.09 2.04 5.90
C LEU A 365 -0.30 2.73 7.03
N LEU A 366 1.03 2.94 6.87
CA LEU A 366 1.81 3.73 7.82
C LEU A 366 1.35 5.19 7.86
N VAL A 367 1.06 5.78 6.69
CA VAL A 367 0.51 7.14 6.63
C VAL A 367 -0.85 7.21 7.32
N LEU A 368 -1.72 6.22 7.06
CA LEU A 368 -3.03 6.13 7.71
C LEU A 368 -2.90 5.95 9.23
N GLU A 369 -1.96 5.13 9.71
CA GLU A 369 -1.66 4.99 11.14
C GLU A 369 -1.24 6.32 11.76
N GLU A 370 -0.33 7.06 11.11
CA GLU A 370 0.15 8.35 11.60
C GLU A 370 -0.99 9.38 11.68
N VAL A 371 -1.86 9.42 10.66
CA VAL A 371 -3.05 10.27 10.69
C VAL A 371 -4.00 9.86 11.81
N GLN A 372 -4.33 8.58 11.94
CA GLN A 372 -5.28 8.10 12.94
C GLN A 372 -4.80 8.32 14.37
N MET A 373 -3.51 8.11 14.64
CA MET A 373 -2.96 8.12 16.00
C MET A 373 -2.54 9.51 16.48
N ASN A 374 -1.93 10.29 15.60
CA ASN A 374 -1.23 11.51 15.98
C ASN A 374 -1.85 12.78 15.39
N HIS A 375 -2.62 12.67 14.31
CA HIS A 375 -3.12 13.80 13.53
C HIS A 375 -4.56 13.58 13.06
N ALA A 376 -5.38 12.91 13.88
CA ALA A 376 -6.76 12.63 13.49
C ALA A 376 -7.52 13.93 13.19
N PRO A 377 -8.11 14.05 12.01
CA PRO A 377 -8.95 15.19 11.67
C PRO A 377 -10.16 15.33 12.60
N GLU A 378 -10.79 16.47 12.56
CA GLU A 378 -12.03 16.71 13.29
C GLU A 378 -13.13 15.74 12.85
N PRO A 379 -14.02 15.30 13.76
CA PRO A 379 -15.15 14.45 13.41
C PRO A 379 -15.98 15.04 12.28
N GLY A 380 -16.33 14.22 11.30
CA GLY A 380 -17.07 14.63 10.11
C GLY A 380 -16.20 15.02 8.90
N THR A 381 -14.89 15.18 9.08
CA THR A 381 -13.95 15.50 7.99
C THR A 381 -13.90 14.37 6.95
N TYR A 382 -14.03 14.73 5.68
CA TYR A 382 -13.78 13.81 4.57
C TYR A 382 -12.29 13.70 4.26
N GLY A 383 -11.86 12.49 3.91
CA GLY A 383 -10.50 12.25 3.46
C GLY A 383 -10.45 11.28 2.29
N VAL A 384 -9.35 11.35 1.55
CA VAL A 384 -9.04 10.39 0.48
C VAL A 384 -7.75 9.66 0.80
N LEU A 385 -7.82 8.32 0.84
CA LEU A 385 -6.65 7.48 0.79
C LEU A 385 -6.42 7.06 -0.65
N LEU A 386 -5.18 7.24 -1.15
CA LEU A 386 -4.81 6.92 -2.52
C LEU A 386 -3.45 6.23 -2.57
N ALA A 387 -3.40 5.13 -3.30
CA ALA A 387 -2.17 4.44 -3.68
C ALA A 387 -2.20 4.06 -5.16
N MET A 388 -1.01 4.00 -5.76
CA MET A 388 -0.82 3.59 -7.13
C MET A 388 0.19 2.44 -7.19
N GLY A 389 0.06 1.57 -8.15
CA GLY A 389 0.91 0.39 -8.28
C GLY A 389 0.94 -0.20 -9.69
N PRO A 390 1.66 -1.33 -9.85
CA PRO A 390 1.75 -2.03 -11.11
C PRO A 390 0.41 -2.35 -11.73
N GLY A 391 0.40 -2.23 -13.09
CA GLY A 391 -0.76 -2.49 -13.90
C GLY A 391 -0.79 -1.56 -15.12
N PHE A 392 -0.53 -0.28 -15.05
CA PHE A 392 -0.49 0.59 -13.88
C PHE A 392 -1.90 0.89 -13.38
N CYS A 393 -2.07 1.13 -12.09
CA CYS A 393 -3.39 1.39 -11.53
C CYS A 393 -3.35 2.41 -10.39
N ALA A 394 -4.50 3.01 -10.10
CA ALA A 394 -4.75 3.82 -8.91
C ALA A 394 -5.93 3.24 -8.13
N GLU A 395 -5.81 3.22 -6.81
CA GLU A 395 -6.86 2.80 -5.89
C GLU A 395 -7.15 3.93 -4.92
N MET A 396 -8.43 4.25 -4.76
CA MET A 396 -8.94 5.37 -3.96
C MET A 396 -9.95 4.88 -2.95
N ILE A 397 -9.90 5.42 -1.75
CA ILE A 397 -10.85 5.13 -0.67
C ILE A 397 -11.31 6.44 -0.08
N LEU A 398 -12.61 6.68 -0.08
CA LEU A 398 -13.24 7.83 0.58
C LEU A 398 -13.42 7.51 2.06
N LEU A 399 -12.86 8.33 2.90
CA LEU A 399 -12.89 8.22 4.36
C LEU A 399 -13.73 9.33 4.98
N ARG A 400 -14.28 9.07 6.17
CA ARG A 400 -14.91 10.09 7.01
C ARG A 400 -14.57 9.81 8.47
N TRP A 401 -13.95 10.78 9.12
CA TRP A 401 -13.60 10.74 10.54
C TRP A 401 -14.78 11.03 11.45
#